data_d2f3bbf66b0a1a265e92d73024b66662
#
_entry.id   d2f3bbf66b0a1a265e92d73024b66662
#
_cell.length_a   1.000
_cell.length_b   1.000
_cell.length_c   1.000
_cell.angle_alpha   90.00
_cell.angle_beta   90.00
_cell.angle_gamma   90.00
#
_symmetry.space_group_name_H-M   'P 1'
#
loop_
_entity.id
_entity.type
_entity.pdbx_description
1 polymer ?
#
loop_
_entity_poly.entity_id
_entity_poly.type
_entity_poly.pdbx_seq_one_letter_code
_entity_poly.pdbx_strand_id
1 'polypeptide(L)'
;MSARDPLFERGLPASAEAERLVLGAIQLDESAFIIAAGILAADDFSLEKHRRIFAAMTALNDRGEKIDRVTVVHELMRRGQLESVDGLAYLTSLDDGLPQIYNFEAYARIIKEKSVLRRIILNSQSLIERCMLDNEDPQVILGDAEESLLKLGEAQKREDLLNPGQILERFQGGLSAFLDPSRRVKGLSTGFTKFDEMTSGMHPGELLILAARPSMGKTALALNIAQHVATHPELQKTVALFSLEMSRELLLTRLICSAARVDQQKYRLGYLNQEERRRLMQAASELAEAPLFIDDTPGVNLMDIHAKLRRLKAEQGLSLVVIDYLQLMSARGRVENRNQEVSAISRGLKLLAKELRVPFLVLSQLSRATEQRQGEPIPIMSDLRESGSIEQDADLVMFVYRPEYYKRDREELKGLAEVIIAKQRNGPIGKVPLVFLHEYTKFENRIDDISGDEPPM
;
A
#
# COMPACT_ATOMS: atom_id res chain seq x y z
N MET A 1 17.90 -14.34 39.75
CA MET A 1 19.16 -14.73 39.06
C MET A 1 19.80 -13.46 38.57
N SER A 2 20.88 -13.05 39.20
CA SER A 2 21.64 -11.84 38.82
C SER A 2 22.57 -12.23 37.66
N ALA A 3 22.10 -12.08 36.43
CA ALA A 3 22.96 -12.18 35.26
C ALA A 3 23.42 -10.77 34.92
N ARG A 4 24.61 -10.40 35.38
CA ARG A 4 25.42 -9.37 34.72
C ARG A 4 25.84 -9.95 33.38
N ASP A 5 24.99 -9.74 32.37
CA ASP A 5 25.27 -10.17 31.00
C ASP A 5 26.37 -9.23 30.46
N PRO A 6 27.55 -9.75 30.06
CA PRO A 6 28.65 -8.94 29.54
C PRO A 6 28.28 -8.10 28.31
N LEU A 7 27.16 -8.39 27.65
CA LEU A 7 26.61 -7.59 26.55
C LEU A 7 26.09 -6.22 27.01
N PHE A 8 25.58 -6.11 28.24
CA PHE A 8 25.06 -4.85 28.80
C PHE A 8 26.15 -3.96 29.42
N GLU A 9 27.31 -4.52 29.76
CA GLU A 9 28.46 -3.77 30.28
C GLU A 9 29.11 -2.87 29.21
N ARG A 10 28.89 -3.12 27.92
CA ARG A 10 29.46 -2.35 26.80
C ARG A 10 28.77 -1.01 26.52
N GLY A 11 27.66 -0.72 27.17
CA GLY A 11 26.84 0.47 26.89
C GLY A 11 26.13 0.40 25.53
N LEU A 12 25.21 1.36 25.29
CA LEU A 12 24.49 1.46 24.03
C LEU A 12 25.40 1.91 22.88
N PRO A 13 25.20 1.43 21.64
CA PRO A 13 25.97 1.84 20.47
C PRO A 13 26.01 3.36 20.31
N ALA A 14 27.19 3.96 20.33
CA ALA A 14 27.42 5.40 20.22
C ALA A 14 28.71 5.69 19.46
N SER A 15 28.84 6.91 18.94
CA SER A 15 30.07 7.48 18.42
C SER A 15 30.14 8.97 18.79
N ALA A 16 30.51 9.23 20.07
CA ALA A 16 30.60 10.59 20.58
C ALA A 16 31.55 11.48 19.76
N GLU A 17 32.59 10.89 19.16
CA GLU A 17 33.52 11.60 18.29
C GLU A 17 32.85 12.05 16.99
N ALA A 18 32.11 11.17 16.32
CA ALA A 18 31.36 11.53 15.11
C ALA A 18 30.29 12.61 15.41
N GLU A 19 29.61 12.49 16.57
CA GLU A 19 28.61 13.48 16.99
C GLU A 19 29.28 14.87 17.22
N ARG A 20 30.45 14.90 17.89
CA ARG A 20 31.20 16.11 18.10
C ARG A 20 31.64 16.76 16.78
N LEU A 21 32.18 15.95 15.85
CA LEU A 21 32.62 16.39 14.54
C LEU A 21 31.50 17.02 13.73
N VAL A 22 30.30 16.38 13.73
CA VAL A 22 29.13 16.89 13.02
C VAL A 22 28.65 18.22 13.60
N LEU A 23 28.51 18.32 14.93
CA LEU A 23 28.07 19.56 15.58
C LEU A 23 29.06 20.71 15.41
N GLY A 24 30.36 20.42 15.52
CA GLY A 24 31.42 21.42 15.32
C GLY A 24 31.47 21.90 13.86
N ALA A 25 31.34 21.00 12.88
CA ALA A 25 31.30 21.37 11.48
C ALA A 25 30.14 22.30 11.14
N ILE A 26 28.95 22.06 11.71
CA ILE A 26 27.78 22.91 11.52
C ILE A 26 28.02 24.32 12.06
N GLN A 27 28.76 24.46 13.17
CA GLN A 27 29.12 25.78 13.71
C GLN A 27 30.07 26.57 12.82
N LEU A 28 30.92 25.87 12.03
CA LEU A 28 31.88 26.49 11.14
C LEU A 28 31.28 26.78 9.76
N ASP A 29 30.37 25.91 9.28
CA ASP A 29 29.72 26.02 7.99
C ASP A 29 28.23 25.63 8.09
N GLU A 30 27.37 26.63 8.01
CA GLU A 30 25.91 26.47 8.09
C GLU A 30 25.37 25.53 6.98
N SER A 31 26.03 25.44 5.83
CA SER A 31 25.60 24.54 4.74
C SER A 31 25.65 23.07 5.18
N ALA A 32 26.52 22.70 6.10
CA ALA A 32 26.59 21.38 6.72
C ALA A 32 25.31 21.01 7.49
N PHE A 33 24.59 22.01 8.05
CA PHE A 33 23.32 21.76 8.75
C PHE A 33 22.27 21.18 7.82
N ILE A 34 22.15 21.68 6.59
CA ILE A 34 21.16 21.21 5.61
C ILE A 34 21.38 19.71 5.32
N ILE A 35 22.64 19.31 5.15
CA ILE A 35 23.03 17.92 4.92
C ILE A 35 22.73 17.08 6.17
N ALA A 36 23.11 17.56 7.35
CA ALA A 36 22.85 16.88 8.63
C ALA A 36 21.34 16.68 8.86
N ALA A 37 20.54 17.73 8.70
CA ALA A 37 19.09 17.70 8.91
C ALA A 37 18.36 16.76 7.93
N GLY A 38 18.93 16.53 6.75
CA GLY A 38 18.45 15.51 5.80
C GLY A 38 18.62 14.07 6.30
N ILE A 39 19.62 13.81 7.15
CA ILE A 39 20.00 12.47 7.62
C ILE A 39 19.61 12.25 9.08
N LEU A 40 19.82 13.25 9.94
CA LEU A 40 19.74 13.18 11.40
C LEU A 40 18.57 13.98 11.95
N ALA A 41 18.04 13.48 13.08
CA ALA A 41 17.17 14.22 14.00
C ALA A 41 17.88 14.34 15.35
N ALA A 42 17.42 15.24 16.23
CA ALA A 42 18.01 15.42 17.56
C ALA A 42 18.10 14.10 18.35
N ASP A 43 17.09 13.24 18.27
CA ASP A 43 17.05 11.94 18.94
C ASP A 43 18.06 10.91 18.41
N ASP A 44 18.71 11.18 17.27
CA ASP A 44 19.75 10.30 16.74
C ASP A 44 21.08 10.43 17.47
N PHE A 45 21.29 11.51 18.24
CA PHE A 45 22.48 11.69 19.05
C PHE A 45 22.42 10.86 20.33
N SER A 46 23.55 10.30 20.74
CA SER A 46 23.64 9.48 21.95
C SER A 46 23.69 10.30 23.23
N LEU A 47 24.43 11.43 23.21
CA LEU A 47 24.60 12.30 24.35
C LEU A 47 23.48 13.34 24.43
N GLU A 48 22.88 13.49 25.61
CA GLU A 48 21.79 14.44 25.84
C GLU A 48 22.20 15.88 25.52
N LYS A 49 23.42 16.26 25.82
CA LYS A 49 23.96 17.59 25.49
C LYS A 49 24.02 17.80 23.95
N HIS A 50 24.36 16.78 23.17
CA HIS A 50 24.40 16.88 21.72
C HIS A 50 22.98 16.97 21.14
N ARG A 51 22.00 16.25 21.69
CA ARG A 51 20.57 16.37 21.30
C ARG A 51 20.10 17.81 21.49
N ARG A 52 20.40 18.43 22.64
CA ARG A 52 20.00 19.82 22.95
C ARG A 52 20.67 20.81 22.02
N ILE A 53 21.94 20.63 21.72
CA ILE A 53 22.68 21.50 20.78
C ILE A 53 22.07 21.40 19.39
N PHE A 54 21.85 20.17 18.88
CA PHE A 54 21.25 19.98 17.54
C PHE A 54 19.81 20.50 17.48
N ALA A 55 19.03 20.33 18.54
CA ALA A 55 17.66 20.89 18.63
C ALA A 55 17.66 22.42 18.65
N ALA A 56 18.68 23.07 19.25
CA ALA A 56 18.84 24.50 19.18
C ALA A 56 19.22 24.97 17.77
N MET A 57 20.12 24.27 17.09
CA MET A 57 20.48 24.52 15.67
C MET A 57 19.26 24.38 14.76
N THR A 58 18.44 23.33 14.94
CA THR A 58 17.21 23.14 14.18
C THR A 58 16.25 24.33 14.34
N ALA A 59 16.06 24.79 15.57
CA ALA A 59 15.15 25.91 15.80
C ALA A 59 15.66 27.27 15.28
N LEU A 60 16.98 27.45 15.20
CA LEU A 60 17.58 28.64 14.53
C LEU A 60 17.29 28.55 13.02
N ASN A 61 17.52 27.41 12.40
CA ASN A 61 17.23 27.18 10.99
C ASN A 61 15.74 27.40 10.65
N ASP A 62 14.82 26.89 11.49
CA ASP A 62 13.37 27.04 11.28
C ASP A 62 12.92 28.50 11.32
N ARG A 63 13.66 29.37 12.00
CA ARG A 63 13.44 30.83 12.03
C ARG A 63 14.19 31.58 10.94
N GLY A 64 15.00 30.89 10.13
CA GLY A 64 15.86 31.52 9.13
C GLY A 64 17.02 32.31 9.72
N GLU A 65 17.40 32.01 10.98
CA GLU A 65 18.53 32.63 11.67
C GLU A 65 19.81 31.84 11.36
N LYS A 66 20.94 32.56 11.22
CA LYS A 66 22.23 31.95 10.95
C LYS A 66 22.65 31.03 12.10
N ILE A 67 23.18 29.87 11.76
CA ILE A 67 23.72 28.91 12.72
C ILE A 67 25.24 29.14 12.88
N ASP A 68 25.63 29.76 13.97
CA ASP A 68 27.01 29.89 14.38
C ASP A 68 27.13 29.76 15.93
N ARG A 69 28.34 29.75 16.42
CA ARG A 69 28.60 29.57 17.86
C ARG A 69 27.81 30.56 18.71
N VAL A 70 27.75 31.84 18.33
CA VAL A 70 27.11 32.91 19.10
C VAL A 70 25.60 32.73 19.15
N THR A 71 24.99 32.46 18.01
CA THR A 71 23.53 32.24 17.88
C THR A 71 23.09 30.99 18.63
N VAL A 72 23.87 29.89 18.56
CA VAL A 72 23.59 28.65 19.31
C VAL A 72 23.67 28.86 20.81
N VAL A 73 24.70 29.59 21.31
CA VAL A 73 24.81 29.95 22.73
C VAL A 73 23.61 30.77 23.18
N HIS A 74 23.23 31.80 22.41
CA HIS A 74 22.09 32.64 22.72
C HIS A 74 20.77 31.85 22.76
N GLU A 75 20.57 30.95 21.84
CA GLU A 75 19.38 30.09 21.80
C GLU A 75 19.32 29.13 22.99
N LEU A 76 20.47 28.53 23.38
CA LEU A 76 20.55 27.68 24.56
C LEU A 76 20.34 28.46 25.86
N MET A 77 20.82 29.70 25.94
CA MET A 77 20.53 30.61 27.07
C MET A 77 19.04 30.93 27.16
N ARG A 78 18.42 31.27 26.03
CA ARG A 78 16.97 31.54 25.94
C ARG A 78 16.13 30.38 26.42
N ARG A 79 16.59 29.14 26.17
CA ARG A 79 15.94 27.90 26.62
C ARG A 79 16.30 27.49 28.06
N GLY A 80 17.18 28.19 28.71
CA GLY A 80 17.69 27.81 30.03
C GLY A 80 18.50 26.51 30.04
N GLN A 81 19.11 26.17 28.91
CA GLN A 81 19.78 24.87 28.71
C GLN A 81 21.29 24.95 28.59
N LEU A 82 21.91 26.14 28.70
CA LEU A 82 23.34 26.32 28.51
C LEU A 82 24.18 25.50 29.48
N GLU A 83 23.82 25.50 30.76
CA GLU A 83 24.53 24.73 31.79
C GLU A 83 24.41 23.22 31.58
N SER A 84 23.29 22.78 31.02
CA SER A 84 23.02 21.35 30.73
C SER A 84 23.80 20.80 29.53
N VAL A 85 24.48 21.66 28.79
CA VAL A 85 25.38 21.28 27.69
C VAL A 85 26.85 21.55 28.00
N ASP A 86 27.21 21.60 29.30
CA ASP A 86 28.55 21.90 29.84
C ASP A 86 29.03 23.33 29.50
N GLY A 87 28.09 24.26 29.32
CA GLY A 87 28.34 25.67 29.17
C GLY A 87 29.06 26.10 27.90
N LEU A 88 29.53 27.34 27.90
CA LEU A 88 30.24 27.95 26.77
C LEU A 88 31.54 27.21 26.41
N ALA A 89 32.26 26.69 27.41
CA ALA A 89 33.54 26.01 27.21
C ALA A 89 33.38 24.77 26.30
N TYR A 90 32.33 24.01 26.51
CA TYR A 90 32.07 22.84 25.66
C TYR A 90 31.72 23.24 24.23
N LEU A 91 30.83 24.21 24.02
CA LEU A 91 30.47 24.71 22.69
C LEU A 91 31.67 25.24 21.91
N THR A 92 32.61 25.89 22.61
CA THR A 92 33.87 26.34 22.00
C THR A 92 34.78 25.17 21.65
N SER A 93 34.80 24.10 22.46
CA SER A 93 35.62 22.92 22.17
C SER A 93 35.12 22.07 21.00
N LEU A 94 33.88 22.27 20.53
CA LEU A 94 33.31 21.47 19.42
C LEU A 94 34.04 21.70 18.11
N ASP A 95 34.51 22.94 17.85
CA ASP A 95 35.17 23.32 16.61
C ASP A 95 36.72 23.45 16.78
N ASP A 96 37.26 23.30 17.99
CA ASP A 96 38.70 23.33 18.24
C ASP A 96 39.41 22.16 17.53
N GLY A 97 40.33 22.50 16.63
CA GLY A 97 41.21 21.54 15.96
C GLY A 97 40.47 20.66 14.93
N LEU A 98 39.29 21.06 14.44
CA LEU A 98 38.62 20.33 13.37
C LEU A 98 39.43 20.47 12.07
N PRO A 99 39.87 19.35 11.46
CA PRO A 99 40.40 19.37 10.09
C PRO A 99 39.30 19.75 9.13
N GLN A 100 39.66 20.22 7.90
CA GLN A 100 38.66 20.34 6.83
C GLN A 100 37.95 19.01 6.68
N ILE A 101 36.63 18.97 6.95
CA ILE A 101 35.87 17.72 6.94
C ILE A 101 35.45 17.41 5.51
N TYR A 102 36.27 16.63 4.84
CA TYR A 102 36.01 16.18 3.44
C TYR A 102 34.88 15.17 3.33
N ASN A 103 34.43 14.54 4.42
CA ASN A 103 33.45 13.46 4.40
C ASN A 103 32.38 13.59 5.49
N PHE A 104 31.77 14.78 5.59
CA PHE A 104 30.76 15.12 6.59
C PHE A 104 29.59 14.12 6.58
N GLU A 105 29.10 13.77 5.40
CA GLU A 105 27.96 12.86 5.24
C GLU A 105 28.25 11.46 5.81
N ALA A 106 29.46 10.97 5.72
CA ALA A 106 29.85 9.68 6.29
C ALA A 106 29.74 9.69 7.83
N TYR A 107 30.14 10.79 8.49
CA TYR A 107 29.98 10.92 9.94
C TYR A 107 28.51 10.99 10.34
N ALA A 108 27.67 11.72 9.60
CA ALA A 108 26.23 11.76 9.83
C ALA A 108 25.61 10.36 9.66
N ARG A 109 26.02 9.59 8.67
CA ARG A 109 25.55 8.19 8.50
C ARG A 109 25.98 7.28 9.65
N ILE A 110 27.22 7.41 10.17
CA ILE A 110 27.68 6.65 11.34
C ILE A 110 26.77 6.92 12.55
N ILE A 111 26.44 8.19 12.81
CA ILE A 111 25.51 8.54 13.90
C ILE A 111 24.16 7.88 13.68
N LYS A 112 23.64 7.93 12.45
CA LYS A 112 22.34 7.33 12.09
C LYS A 112 22.34 5.81 12.30
N GLU A 113 23.36 5.11 11.86
CA GLU A 113 23.51 3.66 12.06
C GLU A 113 23.53 3.29 13.55
N LYS A 114 24.30 4.03 14.36
CA LYS A 114 24.34 3.82 15.81
C LYS A 114 22.99 4.13 16.48
N SER A 115 22.28 5.15 16.00
CA SER A 115 20.92 5.46 16.47
C SER A 115 19.94 4.33 16.19
N VAL A 116 19.95 3.77 14.99
CA VAL A 116 19.09 2.63 14.63
C VAL A 116 19.37 1.44 15.53
N LEU A 117 20.64 1.10 15.75
CA LEU A 117 21.01 0.01 16.67
C LEU A 117 20.51 0.26 18.10
N ARG A 118 20.63 1.50 18.63
CA ARG A 118 20.09 1.87 19.94
C ARG A 118 18.58 1.67 20.01
N ARG A 119 17.84 2.14 19.01
CA ARG A 119 16.37 1.98 18.95
C ARG A 119 15.95 0.50 18.93
N ILE A 120 16.67 -0.34 18.17
CA ILE A 120 16.43 -1.79 18.18
C ILE A 120 16.63 -2.37 19.57
N ILE A 121 17.75 -2.03 20.23
CA ILE A 121 18.05 -2.54 21.58
C ILE A 121 16.99 -2.07 22.58
N LEU A 122 16.64 -0.78 22.61
CA LEU A 122 15.65 -0.23 23.54
C LEU A 122 14.26 -0.83 23.32
N ASN A 123 13.84 -1.00 22.07
CA ASN A 123 12.58 -1.68 21.76
C ASN A 123 12.59 -3.14 22.23
N SER A 124 13.69 -3.87 21.99
CA SER A 124 13.83 -5.25 22.45
C SER A 124 13.80 -5.34 23.98
N GLN A 125 14.43 -4.41 24.70
CA GLN A 125 14.37 -4.34 26.16
C GLN A 125 12.95 -4.12 26.66
N SER A 126 12.21 -3.17 26.08
CA SER A 126 10.81 -2.92 26.42
C SER A 126 9.93 -4.15 26.17
N LEU A 127 10.17 -4.89 25.09
CA LEU A 127 9.46 -6.13 24.80
C LEU A 127 9.76 -7.22 25.83
N ILE A 128 11.03 -7.38 26.22
CA ILE A 128 11.45 -8.34 27.27
C ILE A 128 10.76 -8.00 28.59
N GLU A 129 10.75 -6.72 29.00
CA GLU A 129 10.10 -6.29 30.23
C GLU A 129 8.58 -6.58 30.21
N ARG A 130 7.90 -6.27 29.11
CA ARG A 130 6.46 -6.54 28.97
C ARG A 130 6.15 -8.04 29.03
N CYS A 131 6.94 -8.88 28.34
CA CYS A 131 6.79 -10.33 28.39
C CYS A 131 7.02 -10.90 29.79
N MET A 132 7.95 -10.32 30.57
CA MET A 132 8.24 -10.78 31.94
C MET A 132 7.17 -10.35 32.96
N LEU A 133 6.46 -9.27 32.72
CA LEU A 133 5.41 -8.79 33.62
C LEU A 133 4.12 -9.62 33.52
N ASP A 134 3.93 -10.38 32.47
CA ASP A 134 2.80 -11.31 32.22
C ASP A 134 1.41 -10.66 32.43
N ASN A 135 1.30 -9.36 32.18
CA ASN A 135 0.09 -8.58 32.41
C ASN A 135 -0.69 -8.26 31.13
N GLU A 136 -0.17 -8.64 29.96
CA GLU A 136 -0.72 -8.30 28.65
C GLU A 136 -0.93 -9.56 27.80
N ASP A 137 -1.93 -9.52 26.91
CA ASP A 137 -2.14 -10.59 25.94
C ASP A 137 -0.91 -10.72 25.02
N PRO A 138 -0.34 -11.92 24.87
CA PRO A 138 0.80 -12.17 23.98
C PRO A 138 0.58 -11.67 22.54
N GLN A 139 -0.66 -11.72 22.03
CA GLN A 139 -0.98 -11.23 20.69
C GLN A 139 -0.85 -9.70 20.58
N VAL A 140 -1.13 -8.96 21.64
CA VAL A 140 -0.94 -7.50 21.70
C VAL A 140 0.55 -7.16 21.68
N ILE A 141 1.34 -7.85 22.52
CA ILE A 141 2.79 -7.64 22.58
C ILE A 141 3.43 -7.94 21.21
N LEU A 142 3.04 -9.03 20.57
CA LEU A 142 3.55 -9.42 19.25
C LEU A 142 3.19 -8.36 18.18
N GLY A 143 1.94 -7.89 18.17
CA GLY A 143 1.50 -6.87 17.21
C GLY A 143 2.25 -5.54 17.37
N ASP A 144 2.51 -5.11 18.62
CA ASP A 144 3.28 -3.89 18.90
C ASP A 144 4.76 -4.05 18.53
N ALA A 145 5.33 -5.25 18.71
CA ALA A 145 6.68 -5.58 18.29
C ALA A 145 6.82 -5.46 16.76
N GLU A 146 5.90 -6.07 16.02
CA GLU A 146 5.87 -5.98 14.56
C GLU A 146 5.74 -4.53 14.08
N GLU A 147 4.81 -3.75 14.65
CA GLU A 147 4.63 -2.35 14.31
C GLU A 147 5.89 -1.52 14.57
N SER A 148 6.54 -1.74 15.70
CA SER A 148 7.75 -1.02 16.11
C SER A 148 8.92 -1.31 15.14
N LEU A 149 9.12 -2.57 14.78
CA LEU A 149 10.16 -2.98 13.82
C LEU A 149 9.87 -2.45 12.40
N LEU A 150 8.61 -2.44 11.98
CA LEU A 150 8.20 -1.87 10.69
C LEU A 150 8.50 -0.38 10.62
N LYS A 151 8.15 0.39 11.65
CA LYS A 151 8.46 1.83 11.74
C LYS A 151 9.96 2.12 11.64
N LEU A 152 10.80 1.27 12.26
CA LEU A 152 12.26 1.38 12.14
C LEU A 152 12.77 1.13 10.72
N GLY A 153 12.17 0.16 10.01
CA GLY A 153 12.50 -0.14 8.62
C GLY A 153 12.06 0.96 7.63
N GLU A 154 10.90 1.58 7.86
CA GLU A 154 10.39 2.67 7.03
C GLU A 154 11.19 3.96 7.19
N ALA A 155 11.68 4.26 8.40
CA ALA A 155 12.52 5.43 8.66
C ALA A 155 13.85 5.40 7.87
N GLN A 156 14.30 4.22 7.43
CA GLN A 156 15.50 4.06 6.60
C GLN A 156 15.25 4.23 5.09
N LYS A 157 13.98 4.15 4.63
CA LYS A 157 13.61 4.22 3.20
C LYS A 157 13.12 5.61 2.78
N ARG A 158 13.71 6.68 3.26
CA ARG A 158 13.47 7.99 2.63
C ARG A 158 14.08 7.94 1.23
N GLU A 159 13.23 7.78 0.20
CA GLU A 159 13.64 8.02 -1.18
C GLU A 159 13.95 9.52 -1.31
N ASP A 160 15.20 9.83 -1.67
CA ASP A 160 15.62 11.20 -1.93
C ASP A 160 14.84 11.79 -3.10
N LEU A 161 14.72 13.12 -3.12
CA LEU A 161 14.19 13.83 -4.29
C LEU A 161 15.12 13.54 -5.49
N LEU A 162 14.54 12.97 -6.54
CA LEU A 162 15.26 12.68 -7.77
C LEU A 162 14.94 13.72 -8.83
N ASN A 163 15.95 14.21 -9.51
CA ASN A 163 15.74 15.02 -10.70
C ASN A 163 15.31 14.14 -11.90
N PRO A 164 14.70 14.73 -12.96
CA PRO A 164 14.22 13.97 -14.11
C PRO A 164 15.31 13.10 -14.78
N GLY A 165 16.57 13.56 -14.81
CA GLY A 165 17.68 12.78 -15.35
C GLY A 165 17.94 11.51 -14.56
N GLN A 166 18.01 11.60 -13.23
CA GLN A 166 18.16 10.46 -12.33
C GLN A 166 16.98 9.47 -12.41
N ILE A 167 15.77 9.99 -12.66
CA ILE A 167 14.59 9.15 -12.89
C ILE A 167 14.74 8.38 -14.19
N LEU A 168 15.17 9.04 -15.27
CA LEU A 168 15.39 8.42 -16.58
C LEU A 168 16.50 7.36 -16.55
N GLU A 169 17.58 7.59 -15.80
CA GLU A 169 18.66 6.60 -15.61
C GLU A 169 18.18 5.30 -14.93
N ARG A 170 17.14 5.38 -14.09
CA ARG A 170 16.53 4.20 -13.45
C ARG A 170 15.69 3.35 -14.42
N PHE A 171 15.30 3.89 -15.56
CA PHE A 171 14.67 3.09 -16.61
C PHE A 171 15.71 2.22 -17.31
N GLN A 172 15.52 0.91 -17.31
CA GLN A 172 16.38 -0.02 -18.05
C GLN A 172 16.36 0.32 -19.54
N GLY A 173 17.43 0.93 -20.03
CA GLY A 173 17.57 1.42 -21.41
C GLY A 173 17.47 2.94 -21.59
N GLY A 174 17.35 3.71 -20.48
CA GLY A 174 17.38 5.18 -20.52
C GLY A 174 16.25 5.81 -21.33
N LEU A 175 16.50 7.00 -21.87
CA LEU A 175 15.51 7.79 -22.64
C LEU A 175 14.97 7.03 -23.87
N SER A 176 15.78 6.22 -24.53
CA SER A 176 15.36 5.43 -25.70
C SER A 176 14.28 4.41 -25.34
N ALA A 177 14.42 3.76 -24.19
CA ALA A 177 13.41 2.80 -23.69
C ALA A 177 12.13 3.51 -23.24
N PHE A 178 12.24 4.71 -22.67
CA PHE A 178 11.10 5.52 -22.29
C PHE A 178 10.24 5.96 -23.48
N LEU A 179 10.88 6.26 -24.61
CA LEU A 179 10.20 6.69 -25.84
C LEU A 179 9.68 5.51 -26.69
N ASP A 180 10.16 4.29 -26.47
CA ASP A 180 9.76 3.11 -27.23
C ASP A 180 8.34 2.65 -26.82
N PRO A 181 7.33 2.72 -27.72
CA PRO A 181 5.97 2.29 -27.41
C PRO A 181 5.87 0.79 -27.04
N SER A 182 6.77 -0.05 -27.53
CA SER A 182 6.80 -1.49 -27.25
C SER A 182 7.29 -1.80 -25.84
N ARG A 183 8.04 -0.86 -25.23
CA ARG A 183 8.58 -0.95 -23.87
C ARG A 183 7.80 -0.17 -22.83
N ARG A 184 6.70 0.50 -23.23
CA ARG A 184 5.80 1.12 -22.25
C ARG A 184 5.31 0.04 -21.31
N VAL A 185 5.36 0.33 -20.01
CA VAL A 185 4.86 -0.56 -18.97
C VAL A 185 3.39 -0.81 -19.25
N LYS A 186 3.09 -1.94 -19.90
CA LYS A 186 1.70 -2.42 -20.00
C LYS A 186 1.28 -2.80 -18.60
N GLY A 187 0.13 -2.31 -18.15
CA GLY A 187 -0.46 -2.75 -16.91
C GLY A 187 -0.79 -4.25 -16.97
N LEU A 188 -1.12 -4.81 -15.83
CA LEU A 188 -1.56 -6.19 -15.71
C LEU A 188 -2.93 -6.36 -16.40
N SER A 189 -3.02 -7.27 -17.38
CA SER A 189 -4.26 -7.52 -18.11
C SER A 189 -5.36 -8.04 -17.19
N THR A 190 -6.57 -7.54 -17.39
CA THR A 190 -7.78 -8.00 -16.68
C THR A 190 -8.47 -9.18 -17.36
N GLY A 191 -8.11 -9.46 -18.61
CA GLY A 191 -8.82 -10.41 -19.48
C GLY A 191 -10.03 -9.81 -20.21
N PHE A 192 -10.35 -8.55 -19.94
CA PHE A 192 -11.43 -7.82 -20.62
C PHE A 192 -10.83 -6.84 -21.62
N THR A 193 -10.86 -7.20 -22.90
CA THR A 193 -10.15 -6.54 -23.99
C THR A 193 -10.45 -5.04 -24.03
N LYS A 194 -11.74 -4.67 -24.03
CA LYS A 194 -12.14 -3.27 -24.09
C LYS A 194 -11.72 -2.47 -22.85
N PHE A 195 -11.72 -3.12 -21.68
CA PHE A 195 -11.23 -2.51 -20.46
C PHE A 195 -9.72 -2.25 -20.55
N ASP A 196 -8.96 -3.26 -20.98
CA ASP A 196 -7.50 -3.16 -21.11
C ASP A 196 -7.09 -2.14 -22.20
N GLU A 197 -7.86 -1.99 -23.29
CA GLU A 197 -7.68 -0.93 -24.28
C GLU A 197 -7.84 0.47 -23.68
N MET A 198 -8.86 0.68 -22.83
CA MET A 198 -9.14 1.99 -22.24
C MET A 198 -8.19 2.36 -21.09
N THR A 199 -7.70 1.35 -20.36
CA THR A 199 -6.88 1.58 -19.14
C THR A 199 -5.41 1.24 -19.34
N SER A 200 -5.05 0.55 -20.43
CA SER A 200 -3.75 -0.10 -20.63
C SER A 200 -3.46 -1.18 -19.56
N GLY A 201 -4.50 -1.76 -18.95
CA GLY A 201 -4.42 -2.71 -17.85
C GLY A 201 -4.32 -2.07 -16.47
N MET A 202 -4.06 -2.86 -15.43
CA MET A 202 -3.89 -2.40 -14.04
C MET A 202 -2.43 -2.11 -13.76
N HIS A 203 -2.08 -0.87 -13.39
CA HIS A 203 -0.69 -0.47 -13.21
C HIS A 203 -0.19 -0.64 -11.76
N PRO A 204 1.11 -0.92 -11.59
CA PRO A 204 1.72 -1.01 -10.26
C PRO A 204 1.49 0.25 -9.40
N GLY A 205 1.05 0.07 -8.16
CA GLY A 205 0.81 1.16 -7.22
C GLY A 205 -0.53 1.87 -7.39
N GLU A 206 -1.39 1.41 -8.30
CA GLU A 206 -2.74 1.93 -8.45
C GLU A 206 -3.72 1.32 -7.44
N LEU A 207 -4.64 2.15 -6.97
CA LEU A 207 -5.83 1.75 -6.21
C LEU A 207 -7.04 1.80 -7.15
N LEU A 208 -7.59 0.64 -7.46
CA LEU A 208 -8.75 0.45 -8.32
C LEU A 208 -9.95 0.11 -7.44
N ILE A 209 -11.02 0.87 -7.58
CA ILE A 209 -12.28 0.63 -6.84
C ILE A 209 -13.31 0.04 -7.80
N LEU A 210 -13.83 -1.13 -7.45
CA LEU A 210 -14.93 -1.77 -8.15
C LEU A 210 -16.17 -1.74 -7.26
N ALA A 211 -17.15 -0.93 -7.61
CA ALA A 211 -18.34 -0.77 -6.81
C ALA A 211 -19.61 -1.24 -7.53
N ALA A 212 -20.55 -1.77 -6.78
CA ALA A 212 -21.83 -2.19 -7.29
C ALA A 212 -22.90 -2.26 -6.18
N ARG A 213 -24.16 -2.30 -6.60
CA ARG A 213 -25.25 -2.74 -5.73
C ARG A 213 -25.17 -4.26 -5.50
N PRO A 214 -25.72 -4.78 -4.40
CA PRO A 214 -25.81 -6.22 -4.16
C PRO A 214 -26.38 -6.96 -5.39
N SER A 215 -25.91 -8.18 -5.62
CA SER A 215 -26.36 -9.06 -6.71
C SER A 215 -26.01 -8.62 -8.14
N MET A 216 -25.29 -7.52 -8.33
CA MET A 216 -24.81 -7.08 -9.66
C MET A 216 -23.62 -7.88 -10.19
N GLY A 217 -22.98 -8.70 -9.35
CA GLY A 217 -21.85 -9.53 -9.75
C GLY A 217 -20.47 -8.92 -9.47
N LYS A 218 -20.37 -7.95 -8.55
CA LYS A 218 -19.10 -7.32 -8.11
C LYS A 218 -18.00 -8.35 -7.82
N THR A 219 -18.26 -9.25 -6.87
CA THR A 219 -17.33 -10.34 -6.50
C THR A 219 -17.03 -11.26 -7.68
N ALA A 220 -18.02 -11.58 -8.53
CA ALA A 220 -17.83 -12.41 -9.71
C ALA A 220 -16.83 -11.79 -10.69
N LEU A 221 -16.96 -10.50 -11.00
CA LEU A 221 -16.04 -9.79 -11.89
C LEU A 221 -14.62 -9.77 -11.31
N ALA A 222 -14.47 -9.49 -10.02
CA ALA A 222 -13.17 -9.49 -9.35
C ALA A 222 -12.52 -10.88 -9.35
N LEU A 223 -13.30 -11.94 -9.13
CA LEU A 223 -12.83 -13.33 -9.22
C LEU A 223 -12.42 -13.71 -10.64
N ASN A 224 -13.16 -13.25 -11.66
CA ASN A 224 -12.77 -13.50 -13.06
C ASN A 224 -11.45 -12.83 -13.41
N ILE A 225 -11.23 -11.59 -12.95
CA ILE A 225 -9.94 -10.89 -13.12
C ILE A 225 -8.83 -11.64 -12.38
N ALA A 226 -9.04 -11.98 -11.10
CA ALA A 226 -8.07 -12.69 -10.27
C ALA A 226 -7.67 -14.03 -10.90
N GLN A 227 -8.67 -14.80 -11.37
CA GLN A 227 -8.46 -16.05 -12.07
C GLN A 227 -7.67 -15.87 -13.37
N HIS A 228 -8.06 -14.90 -14.22
CA HIS A 228 -7.34 -14.62 -15.45
C HIS A 228 -5.86 -14.33 -15.18
N VAL A 229 -5.56 -13.46 -14.21
CA VAL A 229 -4.19 -13.12 -13.85
C VAL A 229 -3.38 -14.33 -13.35
N ALA A 230 -4.02 -15.21 -12.57
CA ALA A 230 -3.34 -16.36 -11.97
C ALA A 230 -3.18 -17.56 -12.93
N THR A 231 -4.14 -17.77 -13.86
CA THR A 231 -4.18 -18.99 -14.68
C THR A 231 -3.80 -18.78 -16.15
N HIS A 232 -3.83 -17.53 -16.68
CA HIS A 232 -3.49 -17.28 -18.08
C HIS A 232 -2.04 -17.67 -18.37
N PRO A 233 -1.75 -18.49 -19.41
CA PRO A 233 -0.43 -19.06 -19.64
C PRO A 233 0.70 -18.04 -19.80
N GLU A 234 0.42 -16.86 -20.36
CA GLU A 234 1.39 -15.79 -20.53
C GLU A 234 1.57 -14.93 -19.27
N LEU A 235 0.66 -15.01 -18.31
CA LEU A 235 0.70 -14.22 -17.08
C LEU A 235 1.21 -15.05 -15.92
N GLN A 236 0.47 -16.04 -15.46
CA GLN A 236 0.74 -16.90 -14.28
C GLN A 236 1.32 -16.10 -13.12
N LYS A 237 0.62 -15.00 -12.76
CA LYS A 237 1.12 -14.04 -11.76
C LYS A 237 0.46 -14.28 -10.42
N THR A 238 1.24 -14.08 -9.36
CA THR A 238 0.78 -14.25 -7.97
C THR A 238 -0.31 -13.24 -7.64
N VAL A 239 -1.46 -13.74 -7.18
CA VAL A 239 -2.62 -12.96 -6.75
C VAL A 239 -2.93 -13.25 -5.29
N ALA A 240 -3.12 -12.20 -4.49
CA ALA A 240 -3.65 -12.30 -3.13
C ALA A 240 -5.11 -11.83 -3.11
N LEU A 241 -6.02 -12.67 -2.61
CA LEU A 241 -7.44 -12.39 -2.48
C LEU A 241 -7.84 -12.42 -1.00
N PHE A 242 -8.25 -11.26 -0.47
CA PHE A 242 -8.83 -11.14 0.87
C PHE A 242 -10.34 -11.09 0.76
N SER A 243 -11.01 -12.07 1.36
CA SER A 243 -12.47 -12.17 1.38
C SER A 243 -12.99 -11.99 2.80
N LEU A 244 -13.64 -10.88 3.04
CA LEU A 244 -14.22 -10.56 4.35
C LEU A 244 -15.70 -10.94 4.46
N GLU A 245 -16.33 -11.30 3.33
CA GLU A 245 -17.75 -11.65 3.25
C GLU A 245 -17.97 -13.15 3.07
N MET A 246 -17.07 -13.83 2.35
CA MET A 246 -17.27 -15.23 1.93
C MET A 246 -16.12 -16.12 2.37
N SER A 247 -16.41 -17.37 2.75
CA SER A 247 -15.38 -18.35 3.07
C SER A 247 -14.57 -18.75 1.82
N ARG A 248 -13.32 -19.15 2.04
CA ARG A 248 -12.39 -19.59 1.00
C ARG A 248 -12.91 -20.77 0.21
N GLU A 249 -13.66 -21.69 0.85
CA GLU A 249 -14.24 -22.86 0.21
C GLU A 249 -15.34 -22.45 -0.80
N LEU A 250 -16.15 -21.46 -0.42
CA LEU A 250 -17.21 -20.95 -1.30
C LEU A 250 -16.64 -20.19 -2.49
N LEU A 251 -15.57 -19.42 -2.28
CA LEU A 251 -14.85 -18.73 -3.34
C LEU A 251 -14.19 -19.73 -4.30
N LEU A 252 -13.51 -20.75 -3.77
CA LEU A 252 -12.90 -21.80 -4.58
C LEU A 252 -13.95 -22.53 -5.43
N THR A 253 -15.10 -22.87 -4.81
CA THR A 253 -16.22 -23.48 -5.54
C THR A 253 -16.69 -22.59 -6.69
N ARG A 254 -16.83 -21.27 -6.48
CA ARG A 254 -17.23 -20.32 -7.52
C ARG A 254 -16.20 -20.26 -8.64
N LEU A 255 -14.91 -20.20 -8.30
CA LEU A 255 -13.81 -20.18 -9.28
C LEU A 255 -13.82 -21.43 -10.14
N ILE A 256 -13.92 -22.62 -9.52
CA ILE A 256 -13.96 -23.91 -10.25
C ILE A 256 -15.18 -23.99 -11.16
N CYS A 257 -16.38 -23.67 -10.67
CA CYS A 257 -17.61 -23.71 -11.46
C CYS A 257 -17.57 -22.72 -12.63
N SER A 258 -17.05 -21.52 -12.41
CA SER A 258 -16.88 -20.48 -13.43
C SER A 258 -15.89 -20.91 -14.52
N ALA A 259 -14.73 -21.49 -14.13
CA ALA A 259 -13.73 -22.01 -15.05
C ALA A 259 -14.27 -23.17 -15.90
N ALA A 260 -14.92 -24.13 -15.23
CA ALA A 260 -15.49 -25.32 -15.86
C ALA A 260 -16.74 -25.03 -16.69
N ARG A 261 -17.31 -23.82 -16.61
CA ARG A 261 -18.64 -23.49 -17.18
C ARG A 261 -19.71 -24.51 -16.75
N VAL A 262 -19.79 -24.76 -15.43
CA VAL A 262 -20.77 -25.62 -14.81
C VAL A 262 -21.65 -24.80 -13.88
N ASP A 263 -22.96 -25.05 -13.98
CA ASP A 263 -23.94 -24.38 -13.14
C ASP A 263 -23.66 -24.67 -11.65
N GLN A 264 -23.44 -23.62 -10.87
CA GLN A 264 -23.15 -23.71 -9.44
C GLN A 264 -24.31 -24.35 -8.67
N GLN A 265 -25.57 -24.19 -9.14
CA GLN A 265 -26.74 -24.77 -8.49
C GLN A 265 -26.76 -26.29 -8.73
N LYS A 266 -26.46 -26.74 -9.97
CA LYS A 266 -26.32 -28.17 -10.28
C LYS A 266 -25.20 -28.81 -9.46
N TYR A 267 -24.04 -28.12 -9.33
CA TYR A 267 -22.93 -28.59 -8.51
C TYR A 267 -23.38 -28.80 -7.05
N ARG A 268 -24.05 -27.81 -6.47
CA ARG A 268 -24.52 -27.86 -5.07
C ARG A 268 -25.55 -28.94 -4.81
N LEU A 269 -26.41 -29.22 -5.81
CA LEU A 269 -27.44 -30.25 -5.73
C LEU A 269 -26.92 -31.63 -6.10
N GLY A 270 -25.69 -31.77 -6.62
CA GLY A 270 -25.10 -33.03 -7.01
C GLY A 270 -25.57 -33.55 -8.37
N TYR A 271 -26.33 -32.78 -9.14
CA TYR A 271 -26.87 -33.17 -10.47
C TYR A 271 -25.87 -32.90 -11.60
N LEU A 272 -24.72 -33.57 -11.51
CA LEU A 272 -23.63 -33.42 -12.48
C LEU A 272 -23.57 -34.64 -13.41
N ASN A 273 -23.51 -34.39 -14.71
CA ASN A 273 -23.19 -35.45 -15.67
C ASN A 273 -21.69 -35.76 -15.72
N GLN A 274 -21.26 -36.79 -16.42
CA GLN A 274 -19.87 -37.22 -16.51
C GLN A 274 -18.97 -36.14 -17.13
N GLU A 275 -19.43 -35.43 -18.14
CA GLU A 275 -18.68 -34.37 -18.81
C GLU A 275 -18.51 -33.14 -17.92
N GLU A 276 -19.53 -32.75 -17.19
CA GLU A 276 -19.46 -31.67 -16.22
C GLU A 276 -18.46 -31.99 -15.09
N ARG A 277 -18.48 -33.25 -14.60
CA ARG A 277 -17.51 -33.73 -13.61
C ARG A 277 -16.08 -33.67 -14.13
N ARG A 278 -15.85 -34.10 -15.38
CA ARG A 278 -14.55 -34.05 -16.04
C ARG A 278 -14.03 -32.61 -16.13
N ARG A 279 -14.86 -31.66 -16.58
CA ARG A 279 -14.51 -30.24 -16.68
C ARG A 279 -14.21 -29.63 -15.30
N LEU A 280 -14.98 -29.98 -14.27
CA LEU A 280 -14.73 -29.54 -12.91
C LEU A 280 -13.38 -30.06 -12.39
N MET A 281 -13.06 -31.32 -12.64
CA MET A 281 -11.76 -31.91 -12.22
C MET A 281 -10.59 -31.23 -12.93
N GLN A 282 -10.72 -30.95 -14.22
CA GLN A 282 -9.69 -30.23 -14.97
C GLN A 282 -9.50 -28.82 -14.43
N ALA A 283 -10.58 -28.06 -14.28
CA ALA A 283 -10.53 -26.70 -13.74
C ALA A 283 -9.97 -26.66 -12.31
N ALA A 284 -10.30 -27.66 -11.48
CA ALA A 284 -9.75 -27.76 -10.14
C ALA A 284 -8.24 -28.03 -10.15
N SER A 285 -7.76 -28.89 -11.07
CA SER A 285 -6.32 -29.16 -11.24
C SER A 285 -5.56 -27.91 -11.69
N GLU A 286 -6.08 -27.17 -12.68
CA GLU A 286 -5.49 -25.92 -13.17
C GLU A 286 -5.42 -24.85 -12.07
N LEU A 287 -6.49 -24.71 -11.28
CA LEU A 287 -6.53 -23.76 -10.17
C LEU A 287 -5.62 -24.17 -9.00
N ALA A 288 -5.41 -25.45 -8.78
CA ALA A 288 -4.52 -25.96 -7.72
C ALA A 288 -3.04 -25.62 -7.98
N GLU A 289 -2.65 -25.50 -9.25
CA GLU A 289 -1.30 -25.09 -9.67
C GLU A 289 -1.14 -23.56 -9.81
N ALA A 290 -2.27 -22.82 -9.83
CA ALA A 290 -2.26 -21.38 -10.01
C ALA A 290 -1.75 -20.66 -8.75
N PRO A 291 -0.92 -19.60 -8.87
CA PRO A 291 -0.41 -18.83 -7.76
C PRO A 291 -1.48 -17.86 -7.21
N LEU A 292 -2.62 -18.39 -6.79
CA LEU A 292 -3.76 -17.67 -6.20
C LEU A 292 -3.90 -18.00 -4.71
N PHE A 293 -3.68 -17.00 -3.87
CA PHE A 293 -3.71 -17.13 -2.42
C PHE A 293 -4.97 -16.46 -1.87
N ILE A 294 -5.76 -17.20 -1.09
CA ILE A 294 -7.04 -16.74 -0.55
C ILE A 294 -6.96 -16.66 0.97
N ASP A 295 -7.32 -15.52 1.52
CA ASP A 295 -7.44 -15.28 2.95
C ASP A 295 -8.88 -14.85 3.28
N ASP A 296 -9.54 -15.59 4.18
CA ASP A 296 -10.89 -15.32 4.64
C ASP A 296 -10.95 -15.01 6.15
N THR A 297 -9.81 -14.55 6.72
CA THR A 297 -9.73 -14.19 8.14
C THR A 297 -10.69 -13.03 8.44
N PRO A 298 -11.66 -13.20 9.35
CA PRO A 298 -12.60 -12.14 9.67
C PRO A 298 -11.92 -11.00 10.46
N GLY A 299 -12.36 -9.76 10.22
CA GLY A 299 -11.89 -8.60 10.98
C GLY A 299 -10.43 -8.21 10.74
N VAL A 300 -9.85 -8.63 9.62
CA VAL A 300 -8.48 -8.26 9.22
C VAL A 300 -8.34 -6.74 9.16
N ASN A 301 -7.32 -6.22 9.79
CA ASN A 301 -6.93 -4.81 9.74
C ASN A 301 -5.84 -4.56 8.69
N LEU A 302 -5.55 -3.29 8.42
CA LEU A 302 -4.58 -2.89 7.40
C LEU A 302 -3.16 -3.42 7.66
N MET A 303 -2.75 -3.51 8.95
CA MET A 303 -1.42 -4.00 9.33
C MET A 303 -1.28 -5.49 9.07
N ASP A 304 -2.33 -6.28 9.37
CA ASP A 304 -2.34 -7.71 9.10
C ASP A 304 -2.22 -7.99 7.59
N ILE A 305 -2.98 -7.22 6.77
CA ILE A 305 -2.88 -7.29 5.31
C ILE A 305 -1.45 -6.95 4.87
N HIS A 306 -0.87 -5.87 5.41
CA HIS A 306 0.48 -5.45 5.08
C HIS A 306 1.52 -6.55 5.37
N ALA A 307 1.50 -7.13 6.58
CA ALA A 307 2.42 -8.18 6.98
C ALA A 307 2.31 -9.41 6.07
N LYS A 308 1.07 -9.88 5.81
CA LYS A 308 0.80 -11.03 4.92
C LYS A 308 1.26 -10.78 3.49
N LEU A 309 0.98 -9.59 2.93
CA LEU A 309 1.37 -9.24 1.57
C LEU A 309 2.89 -9.06 1.40
N ARG A 310 3.58 -8.50 2.40
CA ARG A 310 5.05 -8.38 2.37
C ARG A 310 5.69 -9.76 2.37
N ARG A 311 5.21 -10.67 3.22
CA ARG A 311 5.70 -12.05 3.27
C ARG A 311 5.46 -12.75 1.94
N LEU A 312 4.24 -12.73 1.41
CA LEU A 312 3.91 -13.35 0.13
C LEU A 312 4.76 -12.80 -1.02
N LYS A 313 4.95 -11.47 -1.05
CA LYS A 313 5.78 -10.81 -2.06
C LYS A 313 7.23 -11.24 -1.99
N ALA A 314 7.79 -11.44 -0.78
CA ALA A 314 9.17 -11.88 -0.59
C ALA A 314 9.38 -13.34 -0.98
N GLU A 315 8.41 -14.21 -0.72
CA GLU A 315 8.50 -15.67 -0.94
C GLU A 315 8.18 -16.06 -2.38
N GLN A 316 7.14 -15.45 -2.99
CA GLN A 316 6.59 -15.92 -4.27
C GLN A 316 6.35 -14.78 -5.29
N GLY A 317 6.70 -13.56 -4.93
CA GLY A 317 6.28 -12.39 -5.71
C GLY A 317 4.82 -12.03 -5.45
N LEU A 318 4.40 -10.87 -5.98
CA LEU A 318 3.01 -10.40 -5.86
C LEU A 318 2.71 -9.47 -7.02
N SER A 319 1.59 -9.70 -7.72
CA SER A 319 1.24 -8.93 -8.91
C SER A 319 -0.15 -8.30 -8.86
N LEU A 320 -1.07 -8.83 -8.05
CA LEU A 320 -2.41 -8.29 -7.85
C LEU A 320 -2.88 -8.55 -6.42
N VAL A 321 -3.51 -7.56 -5.81
CA VAL A 321 -4.25 -7.73 -4.56
C VAL A 321 -5.72 -7.44 -4.79
N VAL A 322 -6.60 -8.34 -4.35
CA VAL A 322 -8.05 -8.17 -4.41
C VAL A 322 -8.60 -8.18 -2.99
N ILE A 323 -9.47 -7.23 -2.64
CA ILE A 323 -10.10 -7.12 -1.32
C ILE A 323 -11.61 -7.03 -1.48
N ASP A 324 -12.35 -8.02 -0.97
CA ASP A 324 -13.82 -8.07 -0.97
C ASP A 324 -14.38 -8.10 0.47
N TYR A 325 -14.90 -7.00 1.04
CA TYR A 325 -14.99 -5.66 0.54
C TYR A 325 -14.60 -4.66 1.65
N LEU A 326 -14.24 -3.45 1.25
CA LEU A 326 -13.60 -2.42 2.08
C LEU A 326 -14.38 -2.11 3.38
N GLN A 327 -15.71 -2.06 3.32
CA GLN A 327 -16.55 -1.72 4.47
C GLN A 327 -16.58 -2.80 5.58
N LEU A 328 -16.02 -3.98 5.39
CA LEU A 328 -15.87 -4.99 6.45
C LEU A 328 -14.51 -4.95 7.14
N MET A 329 -13.59 -4.13 6.66
CA MET A 329 -12.32 -3.91 7.33
C MET A 329 -12.52 -3.10 8.62
N SER A 330 -11.69 -3.38 9.62
CA SER A 330 -11.68 -2.67 10.90
C SER A 330 -10.46 -1.76 10.99
N ALA A 331 -10.65 -0.50 11.43
CA ALA A 331 -9.54 0.34 11.83
C ALA A 331 -9.17 0.02 13.29
N ARG A 332 -7.88 0.05 13.65
CA ARG A 332 -7.44 -0.02 15.06
C ARG A 332 -7.83 1.25 15.80
N GLY A 333 -8.57 1.12 16.89
CA GLY A 333 -8.97 2.21 17.79
C GLY A 333 -10.46 2.57 17.68
N ARG A 334 -10.97 3.28 18.70
CA ARG A 334 -12.35 3.82 18.69
C ARG A 334 -12.38 5.00 17.72
N VAL A 335 -12.89 4.75 16.51
CA VAL A 335 -13.22 5.83 15.57
C VAL A 335 -14.70 6.14 15.75
N GLU A 336 -15.00 7.38 16.10
CA GLU A 336 -16.38 7.83 16.40
C GLU A 336 -17.27 7.91 15.15
N ASN A 337 -16.67 7.91 13.95
CA ASN A 337 -17.40 8.07 12.70
C ASN A 337 -16.94 7.09 11.63
N ARG A 338 -17.85 6.28 11.10
CA ARG A 338 -17.61 5.29 10.05
C ARG A 338 -16.95 5.89 8.79
N ASN A 339 -17.31 7.11 8.43
CA ASN A 339 -16.73 7.78 7.27
C ASN A 339 -15.23 8.08 7.46
N GLN A 340 -14.81 8.42 8.68
CA GLN A 340 -13.39 8.64 8.97
C GLN A 340 -12.61 7.32 8.93
N GLU A 341 -13.21 6.25 9.41
CA GLU A 341 -12.61 4.91 9.37
C GLU A 341 -12.37 4.45 7.93
N VAL A 342 -13.39 4.53 7.08
CA VAL A 342 -13.30 4.21 5.65
C VAL A 342 -12.25 5.07 4.95
N SER A 343 -12.17 6.34 5.32
CA SER A 343 -11.16 7.27 4.79
C SER A 343 -9.73 6.86 5.17
N ALA A 344 -9.51 6.47 6.41
CA ALA A 344 -8.20 6.01 6.89
C ALA A 344 -7.79 4.72 6.19
N ILE A 345 -8.72 3.77 6.02
CA ILE A 345 -8.49 2.50 5.33
C ILE A 345 -8.15 2.75 3.85
N SER A 346 -8.94 3.58 3.14
CA SER A 346 -8.70 3.91 1.72
C SER A 346 -7.32 4.49 1.50
N ARG A 347 -6.96 5.50 2.30
CA ARG A 347 -5.62 6.11 2.24
C ARG A 347 -4.52 5.12 2.56
N GLY A 348 -4.72 4.27 3.57
CA GLY A 348 -3.76 3.22 3.92
C GLY A 348 -3.57 2.20 2.80
N LEU A 349 -4.65 1.75 2.14
CA LEU A 349 -4.57 0.85 0.99
C LEU A 349 -3.84 1.49 -0.19
N LYS A 350 -4.05 2.80 -0.45
CA LYS A 350 -3.32 3.54 -1.48
C LYS A 350 -1.82 3.61 -1.18
N LEU A 351 -1.44 3.85 0.07
CA LEU A 351 -0.03 3.85 0.48
C LEU A 351 0.59 2.46 0.31
N LEU A 352 -0.13 1.40 0.71
CA LEU A 352 0.29 0.01 0.55
C LEU A 352 0.50 -0.37 -0.92
N ALA A 353 -0.43 0.02 -1.80
CA ALA A 353 -0.30 -0.21 -3.23
C ALA A 353 0.98 0.42 -3.79
N LYS A 354 1.28 1.67 -3.41
CA LYS A 354 2.51 2.38 -3.80
C LYS A 354 3.77 1.72 -3.24
N GLU A 355 3.78 1.37 -1.95
CA GLU A 355 4.92 0.74 -1.28
C GLU A 355 5.24 -0.61 -1.91
N LEU A 356 4.21 -1.44 -2.06
CA LEU A 356 4.36 -2.77 -2.65
C LEU A 356 4.53 -2.73 -4.17
N ARG A 357 4.28 -1.58 -4.84
CA ARG A 357 4.27 -1.44 -6.31
C ARG A 357 3.42 -2.51 -7.00
N VAL A 358 2.20 -2.71 -6.49
CA VAL A 358 1.24 -3.70 -6.96
C VAL A 358 -0.13 -3.03 -7.10
N PRO A 359 -0.92 -3.30 -8.16
CA PRO A 359 -2.29 -2.84 -8.24
C PRO A 359 -3.16 -3.49 -7.16
N PHE A 360 -4.03 -2.69 -6.55
CA PHE A 360 -5.02 -3.12 -5.58
C PHE A 360 -6.42 -2.96 -6.17
N LEU A 361 -7.14 -4.05 -6.37
CA LEU A 361 -8.54 -4.07 -6.76
C LEU A 361 -9.41 -4.23 -5.51
N VAL A 362 -10.03 -3.15 -5.08
CA VAL A 362 -10.80 -3.10 -3.84
C VAL A 362 -12.28 -2.96 -4.15
N LEU A 363 -13.07 -3.85 -3.59
CA LEU A 363 -14.50 -3.88 -3.81
C LEU A 363 -15.22 -2.98 -2.81
N SER A 364 -16.25 -2.30 -3.29
CA SER A 364 -17.07 -1.39 -2.47
C SER A 364 -18.55 -1.59 -2.77
N GLN A 365 -19.40 -1.38 -1.77
CA GLN A 365 -20.84 -1.43 -1.95
C GLN A 365 -21.39 -0.03 -2.17
N LEU A 366 -22.30 0.12 -3.14
CA LEU A 366 -22.97 1.39 -3.42
C LEU A 366 -24.13 1.66 -2.45
N SER A 367 -24.39 2.93 -2.17
CA SER A 367 -25.52 3.40 -1.40
C SER A 367 -26.87 2.98 -2.01
N ARG A 368 -27.90 2.82 -1.16
CA ARG A 368 -29.27 2.53 -1.62
C ARG A 368 -29.90 3.69 -2.40
N ALA A 369 -29.36 4.89 -2.31
CA ALA A 369 -29.82 6.06 -3.05
C ALA A 369 -29.81 5.87 -4.58
N THR A 370 -28.93 5.00 -5.09
CA THR A 370 -28.90 4.64 -6.52
C THR A 370 -30.25 4.08 -7.01
N GLU A 371 -30.92 3.25 -6.20
CA GLU A 371 -32.21 2.62 -6.54
C GLU A 371 -33.41 3.56 -6.37
N GLN A 372 -33.24 4.62 -5.56
CA GLN A 372 -34.31 5.60 -5.29
C GLN A 372 -34.33 6.75 -6.31
N ARG A 373 -33.37 6.78 -7.23
CA ARG A 373 -33.27 7.83 -8.25
C ARG A 373 -34.37 7.68 -9.30
N GLN A 374 -35.02 8.80 -9.67
CA GLN A 374 -35.98 8.82 -10.77
C GLN A 374 -35.24 8.56 -12.09
N GLY A 375 -35.71 7.60 -12.86
CA GLY A 375 -35.11 7.20 -14.15
C GLY A 375 -34.31 5.88 -14.07
N GLU A 376 -33.31 5.74 -14.93
CA GLU A 376 -32.44 4.55 -14.91
C GLU A 376 -31.47 4.62 -13.73
N PRO A 377 -31.38 3.56 -12.92
CA PRO A 377 -30.52 3.52 -11.73
C PRO A 377 -29.05 3.24 -12.11
N ILE A 378 -28.53 4.03 -13.08
CA ILE A 378 -27.13 3.94 -13.49
C ILE A 378 -26.25 4.51 -12.36
N PRO A 379 -25.27 3.76 -11.88
CA PRO A 379 -24.37 4.22 -10.83
C PRO A 379 -23.56 5.47 -11.24
N ILE A 380 -23.37 6.39 -10.29
CA ILE A 380 -22.54 7.60 -10.46
C ILE A 380 -21.62 7.77 -9.24
N MET A 381 -20.61 8.62 -9.35
CA MET A 381 -19.61 8.85 -8.29
C MET A 381 -20.23 9.21 -6.93
N SER A 382 -21.28 10.01 -6.90
CA SER A 382 -21.99 10.38 -5.66
C SER A 382 -22.65 9.19 -4.92
N ASP A 383 -22.82 8.03 -5.57
CA ASP A 383 -23.38 6.84 -4.96
C ASP A 383 -22.36 6.11 -4.05
N LEU A 384 -21.08 6.48 -4.11
CA LEU A 384 -20.02 6.12 -3.15
C LEU A 384 -20.09 6.92 -1.84
N ARG A 385 -21.22 7.47 -1.47
CA ARG A 385 -21.54 8.57 -0.55
C ARG A 385 -20.97 8.48 0.87
N GLU A 386 -20.65 7.30 1.38
CA GLU A 386 -20.00 7.14 2.70
C GLU A 386 -18.47 7.23 2.60
N SER A 387 -17.95 7.61 1.44
CA SER A 387 -16.55 7.44 1.07
C SER A 387 -16.02 8.52 0.11
N GLY A 388 -16.31 9.79 0.36
CA GLY A 388 -15.74 10.89 -0.44
C GLY A 388 -14.21 10.85 -0.54
N SER A 389 -13.55 10.22 0.43
CA SER A 389 -12.12 9.96 0.42
C SER A 389 -11.72 8.82 -0.53
N ILE A 390 -12.54 7.77 -0.68
CA ILE A 390 -12.28 6.71 -1.67
C ILE A 390 -12.21 7.32 -3.07
N GLU A 391 -13.13 8.24 -3.36
CA GLU A 391 -13.10 8.97 -4.63
C GLU A 391 -11.78 9.72 -4.84
N GLN A 392 -11.25 10.37 -3.80
CA GLN A 392 -10.00 11.13 -3.90
C GLN A 392 -8.76 10.24 -4.01
N ASP A 393 -8.70 9.17 -3.22
CA ASP A 393 -7.54 8.26 -3.12
C ASP A 393 -7.41 7.33 -4.33
N ALA A 394 -8.55 6.89 -4.91
CA ALA A 394 -8.57 5.97 -6.04
C ALA A 394 -7.99 6.57 -7.32
N ASP A 395 -7.23 5.77 -8.06
CA ASP A 395 -6.75 6.12 -9.41
C ASP A 395 -7.78 5.77 -10.47
N LEU A 396 -8.54 4.70 -10.25
CA LEU A 396 -9.61 4.21 -11.12
C LEU A 396 -10.85 3.88 -10.28
N VAL A 397 -12.03 4.33 -10.71
CA VAL A 397 -13.31 3.96 -10.11
C VAL A 397 -14.22 3.38 -11.17
N MET A 398 -14.71 2.17 -10.89
CA MET A 398 -15.54 1.37 -11.80
C MET A 398 -16.85 0.98 -11.14
N PHE A 399 -17.91 0.98 -11.92
CA PHE A 399 -19.21 0.48 -11.49
C PHE A 399 -19.65 -0.70 -12.35
N VAL A 400 -20.15 -1.78 -11.73
CA VAL A 400 -20.83 -2.85 -12.43
C VAL A 400 -22.31 -2.50 -12.52
N TYR A 401 -22.82 -2.48 -13.74
CA TYR A 401 -24.22 -2.22 -14.04
C TYR A 401 -24.80 -3.32 -14.91
N ARG A 402 -25.99 -3.82 -14.54
CA ARG A 402 -26.72 -4.85 -15.30
C ARG A 402 -28.16 -4.37 -15.48
N PRO A 403 -28.53 -3.90 -16.68
CA PRO A 403 -29.85 -3.34 -16.95
C PRO A 403 -30.96 -4.36 -16.77
N GLU A 404 -30.73 -5.67 -17.05
CA GLU A 404 -31.71 -6.75 -16.85
C GLU A 404 -32.22 -6.86 -15.40
N TYR A 405 -31.41 -6.48 -14.40
CA TYR A 405 -31.78 -6.55 -12.99
C TYR A 405 -32.94 -5.61 -12.65
N TYR A 406 -32.98 -4.46 -13.33
CA TYR A 406 -34.00 -3.44 -13.15
C TYR A 406 -35.18 -3.54 -14.14
N LYS A 407 -34.94 -4.11 -15.31
CA LYS A 407 -35.93 -4.23 -16.41
C LYS A 407 -36.11 -5.70 -16.81
N ARG A 408 -36.64 -6.49 -15.85
CA ARG A 408 -36.76 -7.96 -16.00
C ARG A 408 -37.67 -8.41 -17.17
N ASP A 409 -38.58 -7.53 -17.57
CA ASP A 409 -39.55 -7.82 -18.62
C ASP A 409 -38.97 -7.67 -20.05
N ARG A 410 -37.73 -7.22 -20.19
CA ARG A 410 -37.06 -7.04 -21.47
C ARG A 410 -36.05 -8.14 -21.73
N GLU A 411 -36.45 -9.13 -22.55
CA GLU A 411 -35.58 -10.25 -22.91
C GLU A 411 -34.31 -9.81 -23.64
N GLU A 412 -34.37 -8.71 -24.41
CA GLU A 412 -33.24 -8.11 -25.12
C GLU A 412 -32.09 -7.65 -24.22
N LEU A 413 -32.36 -7.44 -22.93
CA LEU A 413 -31.36 -7.01 -21.93
C LEU A 413 -30.74 -8.20 -21.17
N LYS A 414 -31.21 -9.41 -21.44
CA LYS A 414 -30.78 -10.61 -20.73
C LYS A 414 -29.29 -10.87 -20.94
N GLY A 415 -28.57 -11.01 -19.85
CA GLY A 415 -27.12 -11.23 -19.84
C GLY A 415 -26.28 -10.01 -20.21
N LEU A 416 -26.90 -8.86 -20.56
CA LEU A 416 -26.11 -7.65 -20.80
C LEU A 416 -25.57 -7.08 -19.48
N ALA A 417 -24.30 -6.70 -19.51
CA ALA A 417 -23.62 -6.05 -18.42
C ALA A 417 -22.70 -4.95 -18.92
N GLU A 418 -22.45 -3.96 -18.10
CA GLU A 418 -21.51 -2.87 -18.38
C GLU A 418 -20.59 -2.65 -17.18
N VAL A 419 -19.30 -2.43 -17.44
CA VAL A 419 -18.40 -1.81 -16.47
C VAL A 419 -18.25 -0.35 -16.84
N ILE A 420 -18.71 0.54 -15.96
CA ILE A 420 -18.68 1.98 -16.17
C ILE A 420 -17.42 2.51 -15.49
N ILE A 421 -16.45 2.99 -16.26
CA ILE A 421 -15.27 3.70 -15.77
C ILE A 421 -15.69 5.13 -15.51
N ALA A 422 -15.94 5.46 -14.23
CA ALA A 422 -16.44 6.75 -13.81
C ALA A 422 -15.34 7.73 -13.44
N LYS A 423 -14.17 7.23 -13.04
CA LYS A 423 -12.96 8.00 -12.78
C LYS A 423 -11.75 7.24 -13.29
N GLN A 424 -10.85 7.94 -13.97
CA GLN A 424 -9.53 7.44 -14.34
C GLN A 424 -8.53 8.59 -14.33
N ARG A 425 -7.39 8.42 -13.63
CA ARG A 425 -6.36 9.48 -13.57
C ARG A 425 -5.53 9.55 -14.85
N ASN A 426 -5.30 8.41 -15.49
CA ASN A 426 -4.34 8.27 -16.59
C ASN A 426 -4.99 7.82 -17.91
N GLY A 427 -6.28 8.11 -18.13
CA GLY A 427 -6.98 7.68 -19.34
C GLY A 427 -8.42 8.17 -19.42
N PRO A 428 -9.17 7.75 -20.45
CA PRO A 428 -10.54 8.17 -20.65
C PRO A 428 -11.52 7.47 -19.70
N ILE A 429 -12.63 8.12 -19.41
CA ILE A 429 -13.82 7.52 -18.79
C ILE A 429 -14.71 6.94 -19.88
N GLY A 430 -15.56 5.97 -19.55
CA GLY A 430 -16.46 5.38 -20.52
C GLY A 430 -17.11 4.10 -20.04
N LYS A 431 -17.67 3.35 -20.96
CA LYS A 431 -18.37 2.08 -20.71
C LYS A 431 -17.66 0.93 -21.40
N VAL A 432 -17.52 -0.16 -20.69
CA VAL A 432 -17.00 -1.43 -21.19
C VAL A 432 -18.18 -2.41 -21.28
N PRO A 433 -18.65 -2.75 -22.47
CA PRO A 433 -19.74 -3.70 -22.65
C PRO A 433 -19.24 -5.13 -22.37
N LEU A 434 -19.99 -5.87 -21.57
CA LEU A 434 -19.73 -7.25 -21.17
C LEU A 434 -21.00 -8.07 -21.28
N VAL A 435 -20.84 -9.40 -21.22
CA VAL A 435 -21.92 -10.36 -21.06
C VAL A 435 -21.77 -11.05 -19.70
N PHE A 436 -22.88 -11.18 -18.98
CA PHE A 436 -22.92 -11.92 -17.73
C PHE A 436 -23.67 -13.24 -17.89
N LEU A 437 -22.97 -14.33 -17.71
CA LEU A 437 -23.50 -15.69 -17.77
C LEU A 437 -23.94 -16.10 -16.36
N HIS A 438 -25.25 -15.99 -16.11
CA HIS A 438 -25.86 -16.26 -14.81
C HIS A 438 -25.54 -17.64 -14.23
N GLU A 439 -25.65 -18.66 -15.08
CA GLU A 439 -25.45 -20.06 -14.71
C GLU A 439 -24.05 -20.32 -14.12
N TYR A 440 -23.06 -19.63 -14.68
CA TYR A 440 -21.64 -19.79 -14.33
C TYR A 440 -21.10 -18.68 -13.43
N THR A 441 -21.94 -17.67 -13.15
CA THR A 441 -21.54 -16.47 -12.42
C THR A 441 -20.28 -15.83 -13.03
N LYS A 442 -20.24 -15.73 -14.37
CA LYS A 442 -19.07 -15.34 -15.15
C LYS A 442 -19.34 -14.14 -16.04
N PHE A 443 -18.42 -13.20 -16.07
CA PHE A 443 -18.38 -12.15 -17.08
C PHE A 443 -17.50 -12.57 -18.26
N GLU A 444 -17.92 -12.21 -19.46
CA GLU A 444 -17.16 -12.43 -20.69
C GLU A 444 -17.17 -11.17 -21.55
N ASN A 445 -16.18 -11.06 -22.45
CA ASN A 445 -16.13 -10.00 -23.44
C ASN A 445 -17.37 -10.09 -24.35
N ARG A 446 -18.02 -8.96 -24.57
CA ARG A 446 -19.06 -8.88 -25.58
C ARG A 446 -18.38 -8.74 -26.92
N ILE A 447 -18.72 -9.64 -27.85
CA ILE A 447 -18.37 -9.51 -29.27
C ILE A 447 -19.38 -8.49 -29.81
N ASP A 448 -18.97 -7.23 -29.97
CA ASP A 448 -19.76 -6.29 -30.75
C ASP A 448 -19.67 -6.77 -32.22
N ASP A 449 -20.80 -7.04 -32.84
CA ASP A 449 -20.85 -7.22 -34.28
C ASP A 449 -20.14 -6.04 -34.94
N ILE A 450 -19.12 -6.33 -35.74
CA ILE A 450 -18.39 -5.32 -36.53
C ILE A 450 -19.36 -4.86 -37.63
N SER A 451 -20.37 -4.11 -37.27
CA SER A 451 -21.21 -3.33 -38.16
C SER A 451 -20.72 -1.90 -38.19
N GLY A 452 -19.88 -1.63 -39.16
CA GLY A 452 -19.47 -0.35 -39.73
C GLY A 452 -19.97 0.92 -39.05
N ASP A 453 -19.11 1.52 -38.26
CA ASP A 453 -19.08 2.98 -38.17
C ASP A 453 -17.66 3.42 -38.52
N GLU A 454 -17.52 3.92 -39.74
CA GLU A 454 -16.36 4.67 -40.19
C GLU A 454 -16.13 5.84 -39.24
N PRO A 455 -14.89 6.13 -38.88
CA PRO A 455 -14.59 7.32 -38.09
C PRO A 455 -14.94 8.57 -38.92
N PRO A 456 -15.57 9.57 -38.34
CA PRO A 456 -15.73 10.86 -39.02
C PRO A 456 -14.36 11.44 -39.35
N MET A 457 -14.21 11.84 -40.61
CA MET A 457 -13.04 12.52 -41.18
C MET A 457 -12.69 13.81 -40.45
#